data_1a0f86efeac2b9631784e095a7b86f1f
#
_entry.id   1a0f86efeac2b9631784e095a7b86f1f
#
_cell.length_a   1.000
_cell.length_b   1.000
_cell.length_c   1.000
_cell.angle_alpha   90.00
_cell.angle_beta   90.00
_cell.angle_gamma   90.00
#
_symmetry.space_group_name_H-M   'P 1'
#
loop_
_entity.id
_entity.type
_entity.pdbx_description
1 polymer ?
#
loop_
_entity_poly.entity_id
_entity_poly.type
_entity_poly.pdbx_seq_one_letter_code
_entity_poly.pdbx_strand_id
1 'polypeptide(L)'
;MENRNLVEEVCRNFSEYVIVGIDAREGNIATRGWRQQTELNAIELAKSMTELGVRRFIYTDIDRDGTLTEPNFAAIFEMVNAIKLPVIAAGGISSLDHLEMLKKLGVEEAIVGKALYTGNINLKQALDAFS
;
A
#
# COMPACT_ATOMS: atom_id res chain seq x y z
N MET A 1 -12.16 1.94 12.53
CA MET A 1 -11.54 3.28 12.40
C MET A 1 -12.11 4.19 13.47
N GLU A 2 -11.25 4.82 14.20
CA GLU A 2 -11.65 5.57 15.38
C GLU A 2 -12.18 6.98 15.11
N ASN A 3 -11.85 7.60 13.96
CA ASN A 3 -12.27 8.98 13.73
C ASN A 3 -12.63 9.22 12.25
N ARG A 4 -13.81 8.75 11.87
CA ARG A 4 -14.35 8.95 10.53
C ARG A 4 -14.57 10.42 10.20
N ASN A 5 -15.01 11.21 11.19
CA ASN A 5 -15.27 12.64 10.98
C ASN A 5 -14.01 13.41 10.63
N LEU A 6 -12.88 13.06 11.25
CA LEU A 6 -11.59 13.69 10.94
C LEU A 6 -11.19 13.37 9.50
N VAL A 7 -11.29 12.11 9.09
CA VAL A 7 -10.94 11.70 7.71
C VAL A 7 -11.81 12.44 6.71
N GLU A 8 -13.10 12.49 6.94
CA GLU A 8 -14.03 13.18 6.05
C GLU A 8 -13.70 14.67 5.94
N GLU A 9 -13.45 15.34 7.07
CA GLU A 9 -13.13 16.76 7.09
C GLU A 9 -11.82 17.05 6.35
N VAL A 10 -10.78 16.25 6.61
CA VAL A 10 -9.47 16.43 5.96
C VAL A 10 -9.60 16.19 4.45
N CYS A 11 -10.34 15.18 4.02
CA CYS A 11 -10.55 14.91 2.60
C CYS A 11 -11.36 16.01 1.92
N ARG A 12 -12.34 16.59 2.61
CA ARG A 12 -13.11 17.70 2.06
C ARG A 12 -12.25 18.91 1.75
N ASN A 13 -11.27 19.20 2.60
CA ASN A 13 -10.43 20.39 2.47
C ASN A 13 -9.14 20.13 1.69
N PHE A 14 -8.60 18.91 1.74
CA PHE A 14 -7.26 18.60 1.25
C PHE A 14 -7.18 17.29 0.46
N SER A 15 -8.24 16.92 -0.26
CA SER A 15 -8.31 15.60 -0.90
C SER A 15 -7.13 15.26 -1.82
N GLU A 16 -6.53 16.27 -2.46
CA GLU A 16 -5.39 16.05 -3.36
C GLU A 16 -4.07 15.81 -2.61
N TYR A 17 -4.04 16.13 -1.32
CA TYR A 17 -2.83 16.02 -0.51
C TYR A 17 -2.89 14.88 0.50
N VAL A 18 -4.02 14.16 0.58
CA VAL A 18 -4.20 13.12 1.60
C VAL A 18 -4.06 11.74 0.97
N ILE A 19 -3.20 10.94 1.55
CA ILE A 19 -3.05 9.53 1.22
C ILE A 19 -3.28 8.76 2.52
N VAL A 20 -4.14 7.76 2.48
CA VAL A 20 -4.40 6.94 3.67
C VAL A 20 -3.54 5.68 3.59
N GLY A 21 -2.76 5.45 4.65
CA GLY A 21 -1.95 4.26 4.80
C GLY A 21 -2.76 3.15 5.47
N ILE A 22 -2.74 1.97 4.87
CA ILE A 22 -3.36 0.78 5.42
C ILE A 22 -2.27 -0.25 5.67
N ASP A 23 -2.05 -0.55 6.95
CA ASP A 23 -1.12 -1.58 7.37
C ASP A 23 -1.90 -2.86 7.57
N ALA A 24 -1.52 -3.91 6.87
CA ALA A 24 -2.27 -5.15 6.88
C ALA A 24 -1.40 -6.38 7.11
N ARG A 25 -2.00 -7.39 7.71
CA ARG A 25 -1.42 -8.72 7.88
C ARG A 25 -2.44 -9.73 7.38
N GLU A 26 -2.06 -10.49 6.36
CA GLU A 26 -2.96 -11.47 5.73
C GLU A 26 -4.28 -10.87 5.27
N GLY A 27 -4.24 -9.63 4.75
CA GLY A 27 -5.43 -8.93 4.25
C GLY A 27 -6.29 -8.25 5.31
N ASN A 28 -5.94 -8.37 6.59
CA ASN A 28 -6.67 -7.73 7.68
C ASN A 28 -5.88 -6.57 8.28
N ILE A 29 -6.59 -5.58 8.77
CA ILE A 29 -5.98 -4.38 9.33
C ILE A 29 -5.17 -4.71 10.57
N ALA A 30 -3.96 -4.14 10.64
CA ALA A 30 -3.13 -4.17 11.83
C ALA A 30 -3.17 -2.80 12.50
N THR A 31 -3.24 -2.78 13.81
CA THR A 31 -3.33 -1.56 14.61
C THR A 31 -2.34 -1.58 15.77
N ARG A 32 -2.28 -0.46 16.51
CA ARG A 32 -1.46 -0.33 17.73
C ARG A 32 0.01 -0.66 17.50
N GLY A 33 0.60 -0.04 16.48
CA GLY A 33 2.01 -0.25 16.18
C GLY A 33 2.30 -1.66 15.70
N TRP A 34 1.35 -2.25 14.98
CA TRP A 34 1.44 -3.61 14.41
C TRP A 34 1.34 -4.74 15.45
N ARG A 35 1.03 -4.40 16.68
CA ARG A 35 0.95 -5.41 17.77
C ARG A 35 -0.31 -6.24 17.71
N GLN A 36 -1.35 -5.70 17.10
CA GLN A 36 -2.66 -6.34 17.12
C GLN A 36 -3.21 -6.44 15.70
N GLN A 37 -3.52 -7.65 15.28
CA GLN A 37 -4.26 -7.90 14.05
C GLN A 37 -5.75 -7.87 14.39
N THR A 38 -6.54 -7.23 13.56
CA THR A 38 -7.99 -7.22 13.71
C THR A 38 -8.63 -8.14 12.68
N GLU A 39 -9.92 -8.39 12.82
CA GLU A 39 -10.68 -9.12 11.80
C GLU A 39 -11.21 -8.19 10.71
N LEU A 40 -10.94 -6.91 10.82
CA LEU A 40 -11.38 -5.92 9.83
C LEU A 40 -10.60 -6.08 8.53
N ASN A 41 -11.29 -6.34 7.45
CA ASN A 41 -10.71 -6.52 6.14
C ASN A 41 -10.20 -5.20 5.57
N ALA A 42 -9.00 -5.20 5.02
CA ALA A 42 -8.38 -3.99 4.46
C ALA A 42 -9.19 -3.41 3.29
N ILE A 43 -9.74 -4.26 2.44
CA ILE A 43 -10.55 -3.81 1.29
C ILE A 43 -11.84 -3.13 1.75
N GLU A 44 -12.51 -3.71 2.74
CA GLU A 44 -13.73 -3.12 3.28
C GLU A 44 -13.47 -1.76 3.90
N LEU A 45 -12.37 -1.63 4.64
CA LEU A 45 -11.97 -0.34 5.21
C LEU A 45 -11.68 0.67 4.11
N ALA A 46 -10.93 0.27 3.09
CA ALA A 46 -10.60 1.17 1.98
C ALA A 46 -11.84 1.65 1.24
N LYS A 47 -12.80 0.75 1.00
CA LYS A 47 -14.08 1.13 0.38
C LYS A 47 -14.84 2.14 1.23
N SER A 48 -14.86 1.93 2.53
CA SER A 48 -15.48 2.83 3.48
C SER A 48 -14.85 4.22 3.44
N MET A 49 -13.52 4.26 3.36
CA MET A 49 -12.78 5.52 3.28
C MET A 49 -12.96 6.23 1.94
N THR A 50 -13.13 5.48 0.86
CA THR A 50 -13.46 6.04 -0.44
C THR A 50 -14.76 6.84 -0.37
N GLU A 51 -15.74 6.35 0.37
CA GLU A 51 -17.01 7.06 0.58
C GLU A 51 -16.81 8.37 1.34
N LEU A 52 -15.76 8.47 2.15
CA LEU A 52 -15.43 9.68 2.89
C LEU A 52 -14.59 10.69 2.07
N GLY A 53 -14.19 10.34 0.86
CA GLY A 53 -13.45 11.22 -0.02
C GLY A 53 -11.98 10.88 -0.24
N VAL A 54 -11.49 9.78 0.33
CA VAL A 54 -10.11 9.33 0.11
C VAL A 54 -9.96 8.86 -1.33
N ARG A 55 -8.90 9.31 -2.02
CA ARG A 55 -8.66 9.01 -3.43
C ARG A 55 -7.40 8.21 -3.71
N ARG A 56 -6.57 7.99 -2.70
CA ARG A 56 -5.29 7.29 -2.87
C ARG A 56 -4.94 6.56 -1.58
N PHE A 57 -4.40 5.36 -1.72
CA PHE A 57 -4.05 4.51 -0.58
C PHE A 57 -2.62 4.00 -0.70
N ILE A 58 -1.95 3.85 0.46
CA ILE A 58 -0.73 3.06 0.57
C ILE A 58 -1.11 1.76 1.27
N TYR A 59 -0.84 0.64 0.62
CA TYR A 59 -1.05 -0.69 1.21
C TYR A 59 0.30 -1.27 1.60
N THR A 60 0.50 -1.50 2.89
CA THR A 60 1.71 -2.12 3.42
C THR A 60 1.40 -3.49 3.99
N ASP A 61 2.05 -4.53 3.45
CA ASP A 61 2.02 -5.85 4.08
C ASP A 61 3.11 -5.86 5.16
N ILE A 62 2.70 -5.79 6.42
CA ILE A 62 3.65 -5.61 7.53
C ILE A 62 4.48 -6.85 7.84
N ASP A 63 4.01 -8.04 7.45
CA ASP A 63 4.80 -9.26 7.62
C ASP A 63 5.96 -9.31 6.63
N ARG A 64 5.85 -8.60 5.52
CA ARG A 64 6.86 -8.57 4.47
C ARG A 64 7.71 -7.32 4.47
N ASP A 65 7.25 -6.27 5.16
CA ASP A 65 7.98 -5.01 5.24
C ASP A 65 9.31 -5.21 5.94
N GLY A 66 10.40 -4.72 5.32
CA GLY A 66 11.75 -4.90 5.83
C GLY A 66 12.33 -6.29 5.63
N THR A 67 11.58 -7.19 4.99
CA THR A 67 12.10 -8.52 4.64
C THR A 67 12.61 -8.52 3.21
N LEU A 68 13.49 -9.22 2.76
CA LEU A 68 13.92 -9.30 1.37
C LEU A 68 13.27 -10.52 0.70
N THR A 69 11.98 -10.66 0.87
CA THR A 69 11.20 -11.77 0.30
C THR A 69 10.51 -11.34 -1.00
N GLU A 70 9.23 -11.11 -0.93
CA GLU A 70 8.45 -10.63 -2.07
C GLU A 70 7.22 -9.89 -1.59
N PRO A 71 6.62 -9.01 -2.40
CA PRO A 71 5.34 -8.41 -2.06
C PRO A 71 4.23 -9.45 -1.99
N ASN A 72 3.17 -9.11 -1.26
CA ASN A 72 1.97 -9.95 -1.27
C ASN A 72 1.13 -9.61 -2.52
N PHE A 73 1.52 -10.16 -3.65
CA PHE A 73 0.89 -9.86 -4.94
C PHE A 73 -0.60 -10.16 -4.94
N ALA A 74 -1.02 -11.24 -4.31
CA ALA A 74 -2.44 -11.62 -4.27
C ALA A 74 -3.28 -10.57 -3.54
N ALA A 75 -2.84 -10.12 -2.38
CA ALA A 75 -3.56 -9.12 -1.60
C ALA A 75 -3.59 -7.76 -2.33
N ILE A 76 -2.49 -7.36 -2.93
CA ILE A 76 -2.39 -6.12 -3.69
C ILE A 76 -3.32 -6.17 -4.91
N PHE A 77 -3.33 -7.28 -5.62
CA PHE A 77 -4.21 -7.48 -6.77
C PHE A 77 -5.69 -7.35 -6.38
N GLU A 78 -6.07 -7.97 -5.28
CA GLU A 78 -7.45 -7.87 -4.77
C GLU A 78 -7.81 -6.41 -4.43
N MET A 79 -6.89 -5.69 -3.79
CA MET A 79 -7.08 -4.30 -3.41
C MET A 79 -7.26 -3.41 -4.65
N VAL A 80 -6.37 -3.54 -5.62
CA VAL A 80 -6.41 -2.75 -6.86
C VAL A 80 -7.72 -2.98 -7.61
N ASN A 81 -8.15 -4.23 -7.74
CA ASN A 81 -9.37 -4.55 -8.46
C ASN A 81 -10.64 -4.11 -7.72
N ALA A 82 -10.64 -4.19 -6.41
CA ALA A 82 -11.82 -3.87 -5.62
C ALA A 82 -12.07 -2.37 -5.51
N ILE A 83 -11.00 -1.57 -5.40
CA ILE A 83 -11.12 -0.14 -5.12
C ILE A 83 -11.15 0.70 -6.38
N LYS A 84 -10.36 0.33 -7.39
CA LYS A 84 -10.24 1.06 -8.67
C LYS A 84 -9.78 2.51 -8.50
N LEU A 85 -8.99 2.75 -7.48
CA LEU A 85 -8.33 4.04 -7.21
C LEU A 85 -6.84 3.78 -7.11
N PRO A 86 -6.01 4.83 -7.20
CA PRO A 86 -4.56 4.66 -7.08
C PRO A 86 -4.15 3.98 -5.79
N VAL A 87 -3.38 2.90 -5.90
CA VAL A 87 -2.82 2.14 -4.78
C VAL A 87 -1.30 2.16 -4.89
N ILE A 88 -0.65 2.53 -3.81
CA ILE A 88 0.79 2.50 -3.67
C ILE A 88 1.13 1.25 -2.86
N ALA A 89 1.99 0.39 -3.38
CA ALA A 89 2.35 -0.86 -2.72
C ALA A 89 3.63 -0.71 -1.90
N ALA A 90 3.65 -1.32 -0.72
CA ALA A 90 4.81 -1.36 0.15
C ALA A 90 4.92 -2.72 0.84
N GLY A 91 6.14 -3.12 1.18
CA GLY A 91 6.41 -4.35 1.90
C GLY A 91 6.94 -5.47 1.03
N GLY A 92 8.17 -5.90 1.28
CA GLY A 92 8.78 -7.06 0.64
C GLY A 92 9.34 -6.85 -0.75
N ILE A 93 9.31 -5.65 -1.28
CA ILE A 93 9.83 -5.36 -2.63
C ILE A 93 11.35 -5.47 -2.61
N SER A 94 11.90 -6.44 -3.32
CA SER A 94 13.34 -6.75 -3.26
C SER A 94 14.01 -6.97 -4.61
N SER A 95 13.31 -6.81 -5.72
CA SER A 95 13.90 -6.97 -7.05
C SER A 95 13.19 -6.10 -8.09
N LEU A 96 13.86 -5.90 -9.22
CA LEU A 96 13.24 -5.21 -10.35
C LEU A 96 12.07 -6.00 -10.92
N ASP A 97 12.14 -7.33 -10.89
CA ASP A 97 11.03 -8.18 -11.32
C ASP A 97 9.76 -7.94 -10.47
N HIS A 98 9.93 -7.70 -9.17
CA HIS A 98 8.80 -7.35 -8.30
C HIS A 98 8.14 -6.04 -8.75
N LEU A 99 8.94 -5.04 -9.08
CA LEU A 99 8.42 -3.75 -9.56
C LEU A 99 7.67 -3.93 -10.89
N GLU A 100 8.21 -4.75 -11.78
CA GLU A 100 7.56 -5.04 -13.05
C GLU A 100 6.21 -5.74 -12.84
N MET A 101 6.16 -6.72 -11.95
CA MET A 101 4.91 -7.41 -11.62
C MET A 101 3.89 -6.46 -11.00
N LEU A 102 4.31 -5.59 -10.09
CA LEU A 102 3.42 -4.60 -9.48
C LEU A 102 2.85 -3.64 -10.52
N LYS A 103 3.68 -3.22 -11.46
CA LYS A 103 3.21 -2.38 -12.56
C LYS A 103 2.14 -3.08 -13.37
N LYS A 104 2.31 -4.36 -13.68
CA LYS A 104 1.33 -5.16 -14.42
C LYS A 104 0.03 -5.35 -13.64
N LEU A 105 0.10 -5.39 -12.31
CA LEU A 105 -1.09 -5.49 -11.47
C LEU A 105 -1.90 -4.19 -11.42
N GLY A 106 -1.32 -3.08 -11.83
CA GLY A 106 -2.00 -1.80 -11.86
C GLY A 106 -1.76 -0.90 -10.66
N VAL A 107 -0.69 -1.14 -9.87
CA VAL A 107 -0.34 -0.21 -8.80
C VAL A 107 0.20 1.08 -9.41
N GLU A 108 -0.07 2.20 -8.76
CA GLU A 108 0.40 3.51 -9.23
C GLU A 108 1.88 3.70 -8.92
N GLU A 109 2.28 3.36 -7.70
CA GLU A 109 3.64 3.56 -7.23
C GLU A 109 4.03 2.43 -6.28
N ALA A 110 5.32 2.30 -6.03
CA ALA A 110 5.87 1.34 -5.08
C ALA A 110 6.85 2.02 -4.15
N ILE A 111 6.83 1.64 -2.87
CA ILE A 111 7.78 2.12 -1.88
C ILE A 111 8.85 1.04 -1.69
N VAL A 112 10.08 1.39 -1.99
CA VAL A 112 11.23 0.50 -1.85
C VAL A 112 12.10 0.99 -0.69
N GLY A 113 12.31 0.14 0.28
CA GLY A 113 13.11 0.49 1.46
C GLY A 113 14.43 -0.28 1.51
N LYS A 114 14.45 -1.36 2.30
CA LYS A 114 15.66 -2.12 2.59
C LYS A 114 16.42 -2.57 1.34
N ALA A 115 15.72 -2.93 0.27
CA ALA A 115 16.36 -3.40 -0.97
C ALA A 115 17.29 -2.36 -1.61
N LEU A 116 17.04 -1.07 -1.40
CA LEU A 116 17.94 -0.01 -1.87
C LEU A 116 19.24 0.00 -1.06
N TYR A 117 19.13 -0.17 0.25
CA TYR A 117 20.30 -0.12 1.14
C TYR A 117 21.17 -1.35 1.01
N THR A 118 20.61 -2.49 0.71
CA THR A 118 21.34 -3.75 0.55
C THR A 118 21.85 -3.96 -0.89
N GLY A 119 21.41 -3.13 -1.83
CA GLY A 119 21.83 -3.25 -3.23
C GLY A 119 21.02 -4.26 -4.04
N ASN A 120 19.97 -4.85 -3.47
CA ASN A 120 19.09 -5.77 -4.21
C ASN A 120 18.39 -5.07 -5.37
N ILE A 121 18.09 -3.78 -5.20
CA ILE A 121 17.56 -2.94 -6.26
C ILE A 121 18.50 -1.76 -6.45
N ASN A 122 18.93 -1.53 -7.68
CA ASN A 122 19.70 -0.34 -8.05
C ASN A 122 18.69 0.76 -8.42
N LEU A 123 18.73 1.87 -7.72
CA LEU A 123 17.77 2.96 -7.92
C LEU A 123 17.80 3.49 -9.35
N LYS A 124 18.98 3.67 -9.92
CA LYS A 124 19.09 4.20 -11.28
C LYS A 124 18.41 3.26 -12.29
N GLN A 125 18.69 1.95 -12.17
CA GLN A 125 18.05 0.96 -13.05
C GLN A 125 16.54 0.96 -12.90
N ALA A 126 16.03 1.08 -11.67
CA ALA A 126 14.60 1.11 -11.43
C ALA A 126 13.95 2.35 -12.05
N LEU A 127 14.57 3.52 -11.87
CA LEU A 127 14.06 4.75 -12.46
C LEU A 127 14.08 4.72 -13.99
N ASP A 128 15.15 4.17 -14.58
CA ASP A 128 15.25 4.05 -16.03
C ASP A 128 14.21 3.09 -16.61
N ALA A 129 13.90 2.02 -15.87
CA ALA A 129 12.95 1.00 -16.34
C ALA A 129 11.48 1.42 -16.21
N PHE A 130 11.16 2.29 -15.23
CA PHE A 130 9.78 2.63 -14.88
C PHE A 130 9.44 4.13 -14.94
N SER A 131 10.31 4.90 -15.51
CA SER A 131 10.03 6.33 -15.68
C SER A 131 9.19 6.62 -16.93
#